data_bd374b40fb0cedc2a0f71fdff14724be
#
_entry.id   bd374b40fb0cedc2a0f71fdff14724be
#
_cell.length_a   1.000
_cell.length_b   1.000
_cell.length_c   1.000
_cell.angle_alpha   90.00
_cell.angle_beta   90.00
_cell.angle_gamma   90.00
#
_symmetry.space_group_name_H-M   'P 1'
#
loop_
_entity.id
_entity.type
_entity.pdbx_description
1 polymer ?
#
loop_
_entity_poly.entity_id
_entity_poly.type
_entity_poly.pdbx_seq_one_letter_code
_entity_poly.pdbx_strand_id
1 'polypeptide(L)'
;MSGRTAVLRATRAAAFSSASRTPVFRAAAAQRTFSLSASRSKSDVVRETEIPVSVYAPDSTGAAGSTSDHFSIPVNRDDAKPKPFPAEEDADVVPLTKRVWREMPPMMQKMSVMDKVVVVTGGARGLGNHMARACAEAGAKALVIFDVNQELGDESAAELHQKTGLPVSFFKVDVRDGAAINAAVDACVEAYGAPDVLINSAGIADSNIKAETYDPAMFRRLIDINLTGSFLMSQAVGRAMMAAKKPGSIILVASMSGSIVNYPQEQSCYNASKAGVIQFGKSLAAEWAKYNIRVNCISPGYMDTALNRVPALEAQKKIWRSLTPQARLGAVDDLNGLCVFLASDASGFMTGANVAIDGGYTVL
;
A
#
# COMPACT_ATOMS: atom_id res chain seq x y z
N MET A 1 -12.56 1.60 -66.41
CA MET A 1 -13.22 2.91 -66.27
C MET A 1 -12.80 3.45 -64.92
N SER A 2 -11.90 4.39 -65.02
CA SER A 2 -11.82 5.74 -64.43
C SER A 2 -11.82 5.71 -62.90
N GLY A 3 -10.77 5.90 -62.13
CA GLY A 3 -9.67 6.87 -62.25
C GLY A 3 -10.04 8.16 -61.53
N ARG A 4 -9.41 8.42 -60.36
CA ARG A 4 -8.95 9.79 -59.99
C ARG A 4 -8.06 9.77 -58.77
N THR A 5 -6.82 9.95 -59.06
CA THR A 5 -5.70 10.40 -58.23
C THR A 5 -5.96 11.83 -57.72
N ALA A 6 -5.69 12.10 -56.47
CA ALA A 6 -5.59 13.47 -55.96
C ALA A 6 -4.22 13.69 -55.31
N VAL A 7 -3.55 14.70 -55.81
CA VAL A 7 -2.17 15.11 -55.64
C VAL A 7 -2.00 15.93 -54.35
N LEU A 8 -1.00 15.58 -53.55
CA LEU A 8 -0.44 16.43 -52.50
C LEU A 8 0.32 17.63 -53.10
N ARG A 9 0.02 18.83 -52.63
CA ARG A 9 0.87 20.01 -52.84
C ARG A 9 1.51 20.42 -51.52
N ALA A 10 2.84 20.38 -51.53
CA ALA A 10 3.69 20.98 -50.54
C ALA A 10 3.81 22.47 -50.80
N THR A 11 3.75 23.30 -49.77
CA THR A 11 4.21 24.70 -49.84
C THR A 11 5.01 25.08 -48.60
N ARG A 12 6.29 25.23 -48.87
CA ARG A 12 7.24 26.32 -48.49
C ARG A 12 7.39 26.70 -47.03
N ALA A 13 8.61 26.45 -46.60
CA ALA A 13 9.33 27.10 -45.50
C ALA A 13 9.40 28.62 -45.68
N ALA A 14 9.23 29.33 -44.57
CA ALA A 14 9.73 30.69 -44.40
C ALA A 14 10.60 30.73 -43.14
N ALA A 15 11.87 30.97 -43.37
CA ALA A 15 12.84 31.26 -42.35
C ALA A 15 12.63 32.72 -41.85
N PHE A 16 12.59 32.90 -40.55
CA PHE A 16 12.84 34.20 -39.92
C PHE A 16 13.96 34.05 -38.89
N SER A 17 15.06 34.68 -39.23
CA SER A 17 16.17 35.03 -38.36
C SER A 17 15.78 36.27 -37.56
N SER A 18 16.00 36.26 -36.22
CA SER A 18 16.66 37.42 -35.58
C SER A 18 16.71 37.30 -34.05
N ALA A 19 17.91 37.48 -33.59
CA ALA A 19 18.31 38.29 -32.43
C ALA A 19 17.89 37.83 -31.01
N SER A 20 18.88 37.33 -30.35
CA SER A 20 19.10 37.31 -28.91
C SER A 20 18.70 38.58 -28.17
N ARG A 21 17.87 38.48 -27.17
CA ARG A 21 17.88 39.34 -25.99
C ARG A 21 17.48 38.54 -24.76
N THR A 22 18.45 38.20 -23.95
CA THR A 22 18.30 37.71 -22.58
C THR A 22 17.85 38.85 -21.68
N PRO A 23 16.76 38.68 -20.91
CA PRO A 23 16.51 39.58 -19.79
C PRO A 23 17.24 39.07 -18.55
N VAL A 24 18.16 39.86 -18.06
CA VAL A 24 18.78 39.69 -16.74
C VAL A 24 17.73 40.04 -15.68
N PHE A 25 17.19 39.04 -15.00
CA PHE A 25 16.41 39.26 -13.78
C PHE A 25 17.35 39.46 -12.60
N ARG A 26 17.48 40.72 -12.16
CA ARG A 26 18.02 41.05 -10.84
C ARG A 26 16.97 40.66 -9.77
N ALA A 27 17.25 39.66 -9.01
CA ALA A 27 16.48 39.36 -7.81
C ALA A 27 16.83 40.39 -6.73
N ALA A 28 15.88 41.24 -6.38
CA ALA A 28 15.95 42.09 -5.21
C ALA A 28 15.51 41.26 -4.00
N ALA A 29 16.44 40.98 -3.09
CA ALA A 29 16.15 40.39 -1.81
C ALA A 29 15.39 41.41 -0.93
N ALA A 30 14.10 41.19 -0.73
CA ALA A 30 13.32 41.91 0.26
C ALA A 30 13.36 41.13 1.58
N GLN A 31 14.20 41.56 2.50
CA GLN A 31 14.14 41.15 3.91
C GLN A 31 12.87 41.71 4.54
N ARG A 32 11.88 40.86 4.83
CA ARG A 32 10.78 41.22 5.71
C ARG A 32 11.07 40.65 7.08
N THR A 33 11.49 41.50 8.01
CA THR A 33 11.52 41.21 9.44
C THR A 33 10.11 41.26 10.00
N PHE A 34 9.59 40.11 10.43
CA PHE A 34 8.41 40.03 11.27
C PHE A 34 8.86 40.01 12.73
N SER A 35 8.57 41.06 13.49
CA SER A 35 8.70 41.03 14.95
C SER A 35 7.37 40.58 15.54
N LEU A 36 7.33 39.41 16.13
CA LEU A 36 6.26 38.95 17.02
C LEU A 36 6.70 39.13 18.45
N SER A 37 6.11 40.09 19.17
CA SER A 37 6.22 40.18 20.61
C SER A 37 5.23 39.20 21.23
N ALA A 38 5.68 38.07 21.74
CA ALA A 38 4.93 37.18 22.60
C ALA A 38 5.47 37.22 24.01
N SER A 39 4.58 37.49 24.97
CA SER A 39 4.86 37.38 26.41
C SER A 39 5.17 35.94 26.77
N ARG A 40 6.39 35.66 27.21
CA ARG A 40 6.84 34.33 27.63
C ARG A 40 6.37 33.99 29.05
N SER A 41 5.65 32.87 29.18
CA SER A 41 5.51 32.12 30.41
C SER A 41 6.77 31.25 30.60
N LYS A 42 7.36 31.26 31.79
CA LYS A 42 8.57 30.50 32.12
C LYS A 42 8.20 29.04 32.37
N SER A 43 8.38 28.13 31.41
CA SER A 43 8.61 26.69 31.68
C SER A 43 8.88 25.80 30.45
N ASP A 44 9.10 26.33 29.24
CA ASP A 44 9.35 25.45 28.10
C ASP A 44 10.83 25.44 27.72
N VAL A 45 11.50 24.33 28.06
CA VAL A 45 12.85 24.04 27.59
C VAL A 45 12.71 23.42 26.19
N VAL A 46 12.87 24.25 25.19
CA VAL A 46 12.99 23.78 23.80
C VAL A 46 14.32 23.06 23.65
N ARG A 47 14.31 21.75 23.42
CA ARG A 47 15.49 21.02 22.99
C ARG A 47 15.61 21.17 21.47
N GLU A 48 16.56 21.97 21.04
CA GLU A 48 16.96 22.05 19.64
C GLU A 48 17.74 20.78 19.26
N THR A 49 17.26 20.07 18.27
CA THR A 49 18.00 18.96 17.67
C THR A 49 18.55 19.45 16.34
N GLU A 50 19.86 19.63 16.27
CA GLU A 50 20.53 19.98 15.01
C GLU A 50 20.52 18.78 14.08
N ILE A 51 19.94 18.95 12.89
CA ILE A 51 20.02 17.98 11.81
C ILE A 51 21.00 18.54 10.80
N PRO A 52 22.16 17.90 10.56
CA PRO A 52 23.10 18.36 9.55
C PRO A 52 22.48 18.16 8.16
N VAL A 53 22.20 19.24 7.47
CA VAL A 53 21.76 19.23 6.07
C VAL A 53 22.96 19.60 5.20
N SER A 54 23.44 18.64 4.39
CA SER A 54 24.45 18.90 3.38
C SER A 54 23.77 19.47 2.14
N VAL A 55 24.00 20.76 1.85
CA VAL A 55 23.55 21.38 0.61
C VAL A 55 24.69 21.28 -0.41
N TYR A 56 24.48 20.52 -1.49
CA TYR A 56 25.37 20.54 -2.65
C TYR A 56 25.02 21.72 -3.53
N ALA A 57 25.84 22.75 -3.50
CA ALA A 57 25.83 23.80 -4.51
C ALA A 57 26.97 23.54 -5.51
N PRO A 58 26.72 23.42 -6.82
CA PRO A 58 27.80 23.36 -7.80
C PRO A 58 28.45 24.75 -7.87
N ASP A 59 29.68 24.85 -7.41
CA ASP A 59 30.47 26.03 -7.65
C ASP A 59 31.09 25.97 -9.07
N SER A 60 31.29 27.13 -9.67
CA SER A 60 31.77 27.28 -11.02
C SER A 60 33.27 27.00 -11.21
N THR A 61 33.94 26.40 -10.23
CA THR A 61 35.42 26.27 -10.21
C THR A 61 35.93 24.88 -9.89
N GLY A 62 35.07 23.88 -9.69
CA GLY A 62 35.48 22.47 -9.59
C GLY A 62 36.29 22.08 -8.35
N ALA A 63 36.34 22.90 -7.31
CA ALA A 63 36.95 22.56 -6.02
C ALA A 63 35.84 22.26 -4.99
N ALA A 64 35.91 21.10 -4.36
CA ALA A 64 34.98 20.70 -3.31
C ALA A 64 35.19 21.54 -2.05
N GLY A 65 34.41 22.60 -1.90
CA GLY A 65 34.30 23.38 -0.66
C GLY A 65 33.03 23.02 0.07
N SER A 66 33.12 22.36 1.22
CA SER A 66 31.98 22.14 2.10
C SER A 66 31.74 23.39 2.93
N THR A 67 30.68 24.16 2.62
CA THR A 67 30.12 25.12 3.57
C THR A 67 28.97 24.46 4.29
N SER A 68 29.13 24.17 5.57
CA SER A 68 28.06 23.69 6.43
C SER A 68 27.25 24.90 6.93
N ASP A 69 26.20 25.25 6.19
CA ASP A 69 25.17 26.13 6.72
C ASP A 69 24.21 25.28 7.55
N HIS A 70 24.26 25.46 8.86
CA HIS A 70 23.34 24.82 9.78
C HIS A 70 22.02 25.57 9.79
N PHE A 71 20.98 24.98 9.21
CA PHE A 71 19.60 25.41 9.42
C PHE A 71 19.01 24.63 10.58
N SER A 72 18.72 25.27 11.70
CA SER A 72 17.93 24.71 12.77
C SER A 72 16.45 25.00 12.50
N ILE A 73 15.65 23.95 12.24
CA ILE A 73 14.21 24.04 12.24
C ILE A 73 13.72 23.68 13.63
N PRO A 74 13.14 24.61 14.41
CA PRO A 74 12.58 24.26 15.71
C PRO A 74 11.37 23.36 15.50
N VAL A 75 11.52 22.07 15.74
CA VAL A 75 10.41 21.11 15.74
C VAL A 75 9.99 20.92 17.19
N ASN A 76 9.00 21.71 17.64
CA ASN A 76 8.33 21.46 18.91
C ASN A 76 7.30 20.34 18.70
N ARG A 77 7.68 19.11 19.01
CA ARG A 77 6.82 17.91 18.91
C ARG A 77 6.50 17.27 20.26
N ASP A 78 6.79 17.94 21.37
CA ASP A 78 6.52 17.36 22.69
C ASP A 78 5.01 17.31 23.02
N ASP A 79 4.16 18.05 22.32
CA ASP A 79 2.71 18.08 22.56
C ASP A 79 1.92 16.99 21.84
N ALA A 80 2.55 16.30 20.91
CA ALA A 80 1.93 15.24 20.13
C ALA A 80 2.61 13.88 20.40
N LYS A 81 2.68 13.44 21.65
CA LYS A 81 2.82 12.00 21.90
C LYS A 81 1.52 11.35 21.42
N PRO A 82 1.54 10.62 20.30
CA PRO A 82 0.35 9.87 19.90
C PRO A 82 0.01 8.99 21.10
N LYS A 83 -1.21 9.11 21.61
CA LYS A 83 -1.70 8.13 22.57
C LYS A 83 -1.53 6.78 21.90
N PRO A 84 -0.83 5.81 22.52
CA PRO A 84 -0.81 4.47 21.95
C PRO A 84 -2.27 4.05 21.83
N PHE A 85 -2.70 3.73 20.61
CA PHE A 85 -3.95 2.98 20.47
C PHE A 85 -3.75 1.72 21.28
N PRO A 86 -4.71 1.35 22.15
CA PRO A 86 -4.62 0.06 22.83
C PRO A 86 -4.43 -0.99 21.74
N ALA A 87 -3.43 -1.84 21.91
CA ALA A 87 -3.32 -3.03 21.10
C ALA A 87 -4.57 -3.88 21.42
N GLU A 88 -5.53 -3.86 20.53
CA GLU A 88 -6.76 -4.67 20.65
C GLU A 88 -6.47 -6.13 20.28
N GLU A 89 -5.33 -6.67 20.76
CA GLU A 89 -4.99 -8.07 20.52
C GLU A 89 -6.00 -9.03 21.16
N ASP A 90 -6.80 -8.56 22.15
CA ASP A 90 -7.74 -9.38 22.92
C ASP A 90 -9.21 -8.90 22.88
N ALA A 91 -9.57 -7.96 22.04
CA ALA A 91 -10.96 -7.56 21.93
C ALA A 91 -11.81 -8.69 21.34
N ASP A 92 -12.94 -9.00 21.99
CA ASP A 92 -13.92 -9.95 21.47
C ASP A 92 -14.40 -9.49 20.09
N VAL A 93 -14.21 -10.34 19.08
CA VAL A 93 -14.69 -10.08 17.73
C VAL A 93 -16.19 -10.39 17.69
N VAL A 94 -17.01 -9.35 17.50
CA VAL A 94 -18.45 -9.51 17.34
C VAL A 94 -18.82 -9.36 15.86
N PRO A 95 -19.04 -10.46 15.12
CA PRO A 95 -19.38 -10.38 13.70
C PRO A 95 -20.72 -9.68 13.49
N LEU A 96 -20.81 -8.89 12.43
CA LEU A 96 -22.05 -8.28 11.99
C LEU A 96 -23.03 -9.39 11.55
N THR A 97 -24.15 -9.52 12.28
CA THR A 97 -25.21 -10.49 11.95
C THR A 97 -26.18 -9.94 10.90
N LYS A 98 -26.82 -10.83 10.13
CA LYS A 98 -27.86 -10.42 9.16
C LYS A 98 -29.02 -9.64 9.78
N ARG A 99 -29.35 -9.94 11.03
CA ARG A 99 -30.42 -9.23 11.75
C ARG A 99 -30.02 -7.78 11.96
N VAL A 100 -28.85 -7.52 12.55
CA VAL A 100 -28.33 -6.17 12.77
C VAL A 100 -28.14 -5.45 11.45
N TRP A 101 -27.55 -6.10 10.45
CA TRP A 101 -27.34 -5.53 9.13
C TRP A 101 -28.61 -5.00 8.47
N ARG A 102 -29.74 -5.73 8.57
CA ARG A 102 -31.04 -5.29 8.00
C ARG A 102 -31.60 -4.04 8.66
N GLU A 103 -31.23 -3.79 9.91
CA GLU A 103 -31.65 -2.63 10.69
C GLU A 103 -30.74 -1.42 10.49
N MET A 104 -29.57 -1.60 9.83
CA MET A 104 -28.63 -0.52 9.57
C MET A 104 -29.12 0.39 8.44
N PRO A 105 -28.74 1.69 8.47
CA PRO A 105 -28.97 2.60 7.36
C PRO A 105 -28.36 2.06 6.04
N PRO A 106 -28.98 2.33 4.86
CA PRO A 106 -28.51 1.76 3.58
C PRO A 106 -27.03 2.04 3.28
N MET A 107 -26.49 3.18 3.69
CA MET A 107 -25.08 3.48 3.50
C MET A 107 -24.18 2.55 4.30
N MET A 108 -24.55 2.27 5.56
CA MET A 108 -23.80 1.36 6.42
C MET A 108 -23.89 -0.09 5.91
N GLN A 109 -25.06 -0.50 5.37
CA GLN A 109 -25.18 -1.79 4.71
C GLN A 109 -24.19 -1.92 3.54
N LYS A 110 -24.05 -0.87 2.70
CA LYS A 110 -23.10 -0.84 1.59
C LYS A 110 -21.63 -0.88 2.04
N MET A 111 -21.31 -0.39 3.24
CA MET A 111 -19.96 -0.43 3.82
C MET A 111 -19.58 -1.80 4.39
N SER A 112 -20.50 -2.75 4.41
CA SER A 112 -20.26 -4.10 4.93
C SER A 112 -19.86 -5.07 3.81
N VAL A 113 -19.33 -6.23 4.19
CA VAL A 113 -19.08 -7.36 3.30
C VAL A 113 -20.05 -8.51 3.56
N MET A 114 -21.28 -8.18 3.95
CA MET A 114 -22.33 -9.14 4.29
C MET A 114 -22.49 -10.20 3.20
N ASP A 115 -22.48 -11.46 3.63
CA ASP A 115 -22.62 -12.64 2.77
C ASP A 115 -21.52 -12.87 1.73
N LYS A 116 -20.40 -12.16 1.78
CA LYS A 116 -19.29 -12.32 0.83
C LYS A 116 -18.32 -13.42 1.28
N VAL A 117 -17.84 -14.20 0.31
CA VAL A 117 -16.74 -15.15 0.47
C VAL A 117 -15.43 -14.41 0.24
N VAL A 118 -14.56 -14.37 1.24
CA VAL A 118 -13.32 -13.60 1.23
C VAL A 118 -12.12 -14.54 1.22
N VAL A 119 -11.28 -14.44 0.21
CA VAL A 119 -10.01 -15.15 0.09
C VAL A 119 -8.87 -14.21 0.45
N VAL A 120 -7.94 -14.67 1.30
CA VAL A 120 -6.79 -13.88 1.76
C VAL A 120 -5.51 -14.67 1.58
N THR A 121 -4.53 -14.14 0.83
CA THR A 121 -3.18 -14.71 0.77
C THR A 121 -2.28 -14.06 1.80
N GLY A 122 -1.33 -14.82 2.36
CA GLY A 122 -0.52 -14.33 3.48
C GLY A 122 -1.39 -14.04 4.72
N GLY A 123 -2.47 -14.80 4.89
CA GLY A 123 -3.48 -14.58 5.92
C GLY A 123 -3.20 -15.27 7.25
N ALA A 124 -2.13 -16.06 7.36
CA ALA A 124 -1.79 -16.73 8.62
C ALA A 124 -1.31 -15.75 9.71
N ARG A 125 -0.83 -14.58 9.34
CA ARG A 125 -0.35 -13.55 10.30
C ARG A 125 -0.30 -12.16 9.67
N GLY A 126 -0.03 -11.16 10.52
CA GLY A 126 0.28 -9.79 10.10
C GLY A 126 -0.89 -9.11 9.38
N LEU A 127 -0.59 -8.27 8.39
CA LEU A 127 -1.59 -7.43 7.72
C LEU A 127 -2.72 -8.24 7.09
N GLY A 128 -2.41 -9.38 6.44
CA GLY A 128 -3.42 -10.23 5.81
C GLY A 128 -4.40 -10.81 6.82
N ASN A 129 -3.92 -11.25 7.98
CA ASN A 129 -4.74 -11.78 9.06
C ASN A 129 -5.69 -10.72 9.64
N HIS A 130 -5.16 -9.52 9.96
CA HIS A 130 -5.98 -8.42 10.47
C HIS A 130 -7.05 -7.96 9.49
N MET A 131 -6.74 -7.91 8.20
CA MET A 131 -7.73 -7.62 7.16
C MET A 131 -8.78 -8.72 7.00
N ALA A 132 -8.39 -10.00 7.17
CA ALA A 132 -9.34 -11.12 7.20
C ALA A 132 -10.30 -11.00 8.39
N ARG A 133 -9.76 -10.71 9.59
CA ARG A 133 -10.56 -10.45 10.80
C ARG A 133 -11.55 -9.30 10.59
N ALA A 134 -11.10 -8.18 10.05
CA ALA A 134 -11.97 -7.04 9.76
C ALA A 134 -13.11 -7.38 8.78
N CYS A 135 -12.85 -8.23 7.79
CA CYS A 135 -13.90 -8.74 6.90
C CYS A 135 -14.89 -9.65 7.64
N ALA A 136 -14.41 -10.47 8.60
CA ALA A 136 -15.31 -11.27 9.45
C ALA A 136 -16.24 -10.37 10.28
N GLU A 137 -15.68 -9.35 10.94
CA GLU A 137 -16.43 -8.35 11.71
C GLU A 137 -17.45 -7.61 10.84
N ALA A 138 -17.11 -7.33 9.59
CA ALA A 138 -17.97 -6.65 8.63
C ALA A 138 -19.02 -7.57 7.95
N GLY A 139 -19.17 -8.83 8.40
CA GLY A 139 -20.25 -9.74 8.02
C GLY A 139 -19.93 -10.70 6.88
N ALA A 140 -18.65 -11.05 6.64
CA ALA A 140 -18.29 -12.06 5.67
C ALA A 140 -19.06 -13.37 5.89
N LYS A 141 -19.36 -14.10 4.80
CA LYS A 141 -19.99 -15.43 4.84
C LYS A 141 -18.99 -16.51 5.26
N ALA A 142 -17.79 -16.44 4.72
CA ALA A 142 -16.69 -17.35 4.97
C ALA A 142 -15.35 -16.67 4.68
N LEU A 143 -14.31 -17.12 5.39
CA LEU A 143 -12.93 -16.72 5.14
C LEU A 143 -12.14 -17.92 4.63
N VAL A 144 -11.28 -17.69 3.64
CA VAL A 144 -10.37 -18.69 3.09
C VAL A 144 -8.96 -18.14 3.11
N ILE A 145 -8.11 -18.75 3.91
CA ILE A 145 -6.73 -18.32 4.14
C ILE A 145 -5.78 -19.16 3.31
N PHE A 146 -4.93 -18.53 2.53
CA PHE A 146 -3.83 -19.16 1.81
C PHE A 146 -2.49 -18.66 2.36
N ASP A 147 -1.66 -19.59 2.82
CA ASP A 147 -0.32 -19.28 3.34
C ASP A 147 0.63 -20.47 3.12
N VAL A 148 1.94 -20.23 3.13
CA VAL A 148 2.94 -21.30 3.03
C VAL A 148 3.18 -22.01 4.36
N ASN A 149 2.87 -21.36 5.48
CA ASN A 149 3.11 -21.88 6.82
C ASN A 149 1.88 -22.63 7.31
N GLN A 150 2.00 -23.97 7.34
CA GLN A 150 0.91 -24.87 7.77
C GLN A 150 0.48 -24.60 9.21
N GLU A 151 1.43 -24.57 10.14
CA GLU A 151 1.17 -24.46 11.57
C GLU A 151 0.46 -23.14 11.92
N LEU A 152 1.06 -22.02 11.51
CA LEU A 152 0.44 -20.70 11.71
C LEU A 152 -0.89 -20.54 10.97
N GLY A 153 -1.06 -21.20 9.82
CA GLY A 153 -2.30 -21.14 9.06
C GLY A 153 -3.44 -21.88 9.76
N ASP A 154 -3.17 -23.07 10.29
CA ASP A 154 -4.14 -23.86 11.05
C ASP A 154 -4.53 -23.14 12.35
N GLU A 155 -3.55 -22.60 13.08
CA GLU A 155 -3.79 -21.80 14.30
C GLU A 155 -4.65 -20.56 14.00
N SER A 156 -4.29 -19.81 12.97
CA SER A 156 -5.03 -18.60 12.56
C SER A 156 -6.47 -18.93 12.16
N ALA A 157 -6.67 -19.98 11.36
CA ALA A 157 -8.02 -20.38 10.94
C ALA A 157 -8.87 -20.81 12.14
N ALA A 158 -8.29 -21.60 13.07
CA ALA A 158 -8.97 -22.03 14.29
C ALA A 158 -9.33 -20.83 15.19
N GLU A 159 -8.40 -19.91 15.39
CA GLU A 159 -8.61 -18.70 16.19
C GLU A 159 -9.72 -17.82 15.60
N LEU A 160 -9.65 -17.52 14.29
CA LEU A 160 -10.68 -16.73 13.61
C LEU A 160 -12.04 -17.41 13.66
N HIS A 161 -12.10 -18.73 13.46
CA HIS A 161 -13.35 -19.48 13.62
C HIS A 161 -13.90 -19.38 15.04
N GLN A 162 -13.05 -19.56 16.04
CA GLN A 162 -13.45 -19.50 17.46
C GLN A 162 -13.97 -18.12 17.84
N LYS A 163 -13.27 -17.05 17.42
CA LYS A 163 -13.64 -15.66 17.75
C LYS A 163 -14.86 -15.15 17.00
N THR A 164 -15.08 -15.64 15.77
CA THR A 164 -16.11 -15.08 14.87
C THR A 164 -17.32 -16.00 14.68
N GLY A 165 -17.18 -17.30 14.94
CA GLY A 165 -18.20 -18.30 14.62
C GLY A 165 -18.39 -18.54 13.11
N LEU A 166 -17.61 -17.88 12.24
CA LEU A 166 -17.70 -18.02 10.79
C LEU A 166 -16.96 -19.27 10.32
N PRO A 167 -17.37 -19.87 9.19
CA PRO A 167 -16.55 -20.87 8.51
C PRO A 167 -15.22 -20.23 8.06
N VAL A 168 -14.10 -20.82 8.51
CA VAL A 168 -12.75 -20.41 8.10
C VAL A 168 -12.02 -21.64 7.61
N SER A 169 -11.53 -21.62 6.38
CA SER A 169 -10.70 -22.68 5.80
C SER A 169 -9.28 -22.18 5.59
N PHE A 170 -8.32 -23.04 5.88
CA PHE A 170 -6.92 -22.79 5.54
C PHE A 170 -6.45 -23.79 4.47
N PHE A 171 -5.69 -23.29 3.51
CA PHE A 171 -4.98 -24.09 2.51
C PHE A 171 -3.51 -23.71 2.49
N LYS A 172 -2.64 -24.70 2.62
CA LYS A 172 -1.21 -24.48 2.42
C LYS A 172 -0.92 -24.24 0.94
N VAL A 173 -0.61 -23.01 0.59
CA VAL A 173 -0.36 -22.59 -0.79
C VAL A 173 0.91 -21.72 -0.86
N ASP A 174 1.85 -22.12 -1.69
CA ASP A 174 2.91 -21.22 -2.16
C ASP A 174 2.36 -20.45 -3.35
N VAL A 175 2.33 -19.12 -3.27
CA VAL A 175 1.81 -18.26 -4.35
C VAL A 175 2.62 -18.33 -5.65
N ARG A 176 3.76 -19.03 -5.65
CA ARG A 176 4.55 -19.34 -6.85
C ARG A 176 4.06 -20.59 -7.58
N ASP A 177 3.25 -21.43 -6.93
CA ASP A 177 2.74 -22.68 -7.49
C ASP A 177 1.32 -22.49 -8.03
N GLY A 178 1.23 -22.27 -9.35
CA GLY A 178 -0.05 -22.07 -10.02
C GLY A 178 -0.97 -23.30 -9.96
N ALA A 179 -0.43 -24.53 -9.87
CA ALA A 179 -1.25 -25.74 -9.76
C ALA A 179 -1.88 -25.84 -8.36
N ALA A 180 -1.09 -25.61 -7.31
CA ALA A 180 -1.59 -25.57 -5.93
C ALA A 180 -2.64 -24.46 -5.74
N ILE A 181 -2.41 -23.28 -6.33
CA ILE A 181 -3.37 -22.16 -6.31
C ILE A 181 -4.69 -22.56 -6.94
N ASN A 182 -4.67 -23.13 -8.15
CA ASN A 182 -5.90 -23.53 -8.83
C ASN A 182 -6.68 -24.58 -8.03
N ALA A 183 -6.01 -25.61 -7.53
CA ALA A 183 -6.64 -26.64 -6.70
C ALA A 183 -7.29 -26.07 -5.43
N ALA A 184 -6.62 -25.13 -4.75
CA ALA A 184 -7.14 -24.49 -3.54
C ALA A 184 -8.32 -23.54 -3.86
N VAL A 185 -8.30 -22.83 -5.00
CA VAL A 185 -9.43 -22.02 -5.44
C VAL A 185 -10.63 -22.90 -5.83
N ASP A 186 -10.41 -24.03 -6.52
CA ASP A 186 -11.47 -24.98 -6.86
C ASP A 186 -12.12 -25.56 -5.59
N ALA A 187 -11.33 -25.93 -4.57
CA ALA A 187 -11.84 -26.38 -3.28
C ALA A 187 -12.63 -25.28 -2.54
N CYS A 188 -12.18 -24.02 -2.65
CA CYS A 188 -12.94 -22.89 -2.11
C CYS A 188 -14.30 -22.74 -2.83
N VAL A 189 -14.32 -22.84 -4.15
CA VAL A 189 -15.55 -22.76 -4.95
C VAL A 189 -16.53 -23.89 -4.62
N GLU A 190 -16.04 -25.10 -4.43
CA GLU A 190 -16.85 -26.26 -4.01
C GLU A 190 -17.47 -26.05 -2.62
N ALA A 191 -16.68 -25.55 -1.65
CA ALA A 191 -17.13 -25.40 -0.27
C ALA A 191 -18.08 -24.20 -0.06
N TYR A 192 -17.82 -23.07 -0.69
CA TYR A 192 -18.45 -21.78 -0.36
C TYR A 192 -19.10 -21.08 -1.55
N GLY A 193 -18.83 -21.52 -2.75
CA GLY A 193 -19.12 -20.81 -4.01
C GLY A 193 -17.98 -19.91 -4.43
N ALA A 194 -18.13 -19.29 -5.61
CA ALA A 194 -17.09 -18.39 -6.15
C ALA A 194 -16.78 -17.25 -5.16
N PRO A 195 -15.49 -16.92 -4.95
CA PRO A 195 -15.09 -15.79 -4.14
C PRO A 195 -15.72 -14.47 -4.57
N ASP A 196 -16.06 -13.62 -3.63
CA ASP A 196 -16.48 -12.23 -3.87
C ASP A 196 -15.31 -11.25 -3.74
N VAL A 197 -14.37 -11.57 -2.86
CA VAL A 197 -13.24 -10.72 -2.52
C VAL A 197 -11.96 -11.54 -2.50
N LEU A 198 -10.91 -10.99 -3.11
CA LEU A 198 -9.53 -11.44 -2.93
C LEU A 198 -8.72 -10.33 -2.26
N ILE A 199 -8.12 -10.62 -1.11
CA ILE A 199 -7.10 -9.79 -0.47
C ILE A 199 -5.76 -10.45 -0.73
N ASN A 200 -4.99 -9.90 -1.66
CA ASN A 200 -3.71 -10.45 -2.09
C ASN A 200 -2.58 -9.80 -1.29
N SER A 201 -2.31 -10.36 -0.10
CA SER A 201 -1.38 -9.81 0.89
C SER A 201 -0.09 -10.61 1.05
N ALA A 202 0.03 -11.78 0.40
CA ALA A 202 1.26 -12.55 0.43
C ALA A 202 2.42 -11.75 -0.18
N GLY A 203 3.54 -11.71 0.53
CA GLY A 203 4.73 -11.00 0.07
C GLY A 203 5.87 -11.08 1.06
N ILE A 204 7.06 -10.80 0.55
CA ILE A 204 8.29 -10.68 1.34
C ILE A 204 8.95 -9.34 1.09
N ALA A 205 9.76 -8.90 2.03
CA ALA A 205 10.58 -7.71 1.90
C ALA A 205 12.03 -8.07 2.24
N ASP A 206 12.93 -7.70 1.34
CA ASP A 206 14.36 -7.66 1.60
C ASP A 206 14.76 -6.19 1.68
N SER A 207 15.44 -5.80 2.75
CA SER A 207 15.84 -4.42 2.99
C SER A 207 17.26 -4.33 3.51
N ASN A 208 17.85 -3.14 3.38
CA ASN A 208 19.24 -2.86 3.75
C ASN A 208 20.26 -3.72 2.98
N ILE A 209 19.95 -4.03 1.72
CA ILE A 209 20.85 -4.73 0.81
C ILE A 209 21.13 -3.82 -0.39
N LYS A 210 22.39 -3.48 -0.58
CA LYS A 210 22.84 -2.62 -1.67
C LYS A 210 22.61 -3.27 -3.02
N ALA A 211 22.20 -2.48 -4.00
CA ALA A 211 21.89 -2.99 -5.35
C ALA A 211 23.07 -3.71 -6.01
N GLU A 212 24.30 -3.20 -5.81
CA GLU A 212 25.51 -3.78 -6.36
C GLU A 212 25.93 -5.11 -5.74
N THR A 213 25.40 -5.44 -4.56
CA THR A 213 25.68 -6.72 -3.86
C THR A 213 24.45 -7.62 -3.77
N TYR A 214 23.32 -7.22 -4.33
CA TYR A 214 22.08 -7.98 -4.25
C TYR A 214 22.18 -9.25 -5.09
N ASP A 215 21.90 -10.40 -4.48
CA ASP A 215 21.94 -11.70 -5.18
C ASP A 215 20.81 -11.78 -6.23
N PRO A 216 21.12 -12.06 -7.50
CA PRO A 216 20.12 -12.25 -8.56
C PRO A 216 19.09 -13.34 -8.28
N ALA A 217 19.43 -14.39 -7.51
CA ALA A 217 18.46 -15.42 -7.13
C ALA A 217 17.45 -14.91 -6.10
N MET A 218 17.91 -14.09 -5.14
CA MET A 218 17.02 -13.41 -4.19
C MET A 218 16.09 -12.44 -4.90
N PHE A 219 16.60 -11.68 -5.88
CA PHE A 219 15.78 -10.81 -6.71
C PHE A 219 14.66 -11.57 -7.43
N ARG A 220 15.00 -12.67 -8.12
CA ARG A 220 14.00 -13.50 -8.80
C ARG A 220 12.95 -14.02 -7.81
N ARG A 221 13.40 -14.58 -6.68
CA ARG A 221 12.50 -15.08 -5.64
C ARG A 221 11.54 -13.99 -5.14
N LEU A 222 12.04 -12.76 -4.94
CA LEU A 222 11.23 -11.63 -4.48
C LEU A 222 10.18 -11.23 -5.52
N ILE A 223 10.55 -11.15 -6.79
CA ILE A 223 9.62 -10.90 -7.91
C ILE A 223 8.60 -12.04 -8.02
N ASP A 224 9.04 -13.30 -7.93
CA ASP A 224 8.16 -14.46 -8.05
C ASP A 224 7.10 -14.49 -6.96
N ILE A 225 7.43 -14.11 -5.74
CA ILE A 225 6.46 -14.05 -4.64
C ILE A 225 5.58 -12.81 -4.77
N ASN A 226 6.17 -11.61 -4.86
CA ASN A 226 5.43 -10.36 -4.73
C ASN A 226 4.60 -10.02 -5.97
N LEU A 227 5.14 -10.25 -7.17
CA LEU A 227 4.51 -9.86 -8.43
C LEU A 227 3.89 -11.05 -9.16
N THR A 228 4.68 -12.11 -9.44
CA THR A 228 4.17 -13.29 -10.15
C THR A 228 3.10 -13.99 -9.32
N GLY A 229 3.29 -14.12 -8.00
CA GLY A 229 2.29 -14.68 -7.09
C GLY A 229 1.00 -13.85 -7.05
N SER A 230 1.12 -12.51 -7.05
CA SER A 230 -0.04 -11.62 -7.14
C SER A 230 -0.81 -11.82 -8.45
N PHE A 231 -0.11 -12.02 -9.56
CA PHE A 231 -0.71 -12.33 -10.86
C PHE A 231 -1.44 -13.68 -10.82
N LEU A 232 -0.77 -14.76 -10.40
CA LEU A 232 -1.34 -16.12 -10.40
C LEU A 232 -2.61 -16.20 -9.53
N MET A 233 -2.56 -15.63 -8.33
CA MET A 233 -3.72 -15.58 -7.45
C MET A 233 -4.87 -14.78 -8.02
N SER A 234 -4.59 -13.59 -8.55
CA SER A 234 -5.62 -12.76 -9.20
C SER A 234 -6.25 -13.49 -10.39
N GLN A 235 -5.43 -14.18 -11.20
CA GLN A 235 -5.91 -14.94 -12.36
C GLN A 235 -6.84 -16.10 -11.95
N ALA A 236 -6.44 -16.90 -10.95
CA ALA A 236 -7.23 -18.04 -10.50
C ALA A 236 -8.59 -17.61 -9.93
N VAL A 237 -8.56 -16.65 -8.98
CA VAL A 237 -9.79 -16.12 -8.35
C VAL A 237 -10.65 -15.38 -9.38
N GLY A 238 -10.05 -14.55 -10.25
CA GLY A 238 -10.77 -13.85 -11.29
C GLY A 238 -11.48 -14.78 -12.27
N ARG A 239 -10.85 -15.90 -12.68
CA ARG A 239 -11.51 -16.94 -13.50
C ARG A 239 -12.73 -17.52 -12.79
N ALA A 240 -12.64 -17.81 -11.49
CA ALA A 240 -13.77 -18.32 -10.72
C ALA A 240 -14.92 -17.30 -10.65
N MET A 241 -14.62 -16.01 -10.45
CA MET A 241 -15.61 -14.92 -10.48
C MET A 241 -16.27 -14.81 -11.85
N MET A 242 -15.50 -14.84 -12.94
CA MET A 242 -15.98 -14.75 -14.32
C MET A 242 -16.86 -15.96 -14.70
N ALA A 243 -16.43 -17.17 -14.34
CA ALA A 243 -17.19 -18.40 -14.59
C ALA A 243 -18.56 -18.38 -13.88
N ALA A 244 -18.60 -17.84 -12.67
CA ALA A 244 -19.83 -17.66 -11.90
C ALA A 244 -20.66 -16.44 -12.35
N LYS A 245 -20.16 -15.63 -13.29
CA LYS A 245 -20.76 -14.34 -13.70
C LYS A 245 -21.05 -13.43 -12.52
N LYS A 246 -20.14 -13.41 -11.54
CA LYS A 246 -20.31 -12.74 -10.26
C LYS A 246 -19.42 -11.50 -10.22
N PRO A 247 -19.94 -10.33 -9.78
CA PRO A 247 -19.10 -9.17 -9.53
C PRO A 247 -18.09 -9.50 -8.42
N GLY A 248 -16.92 -8.86 -8.46
CA GLY A 248 -15.87 -9.13 -7.49
C GLY A 248 -15.05 -7.91 -7.13
N SER A 249 -14.27 -8.03 -6.05
CA SER A 249 -13.28 -7.05 -5.64
C SER A 249 -11.94 -7.73 -5.37
N ILE A 250 -10.90 -7.28 -6.07
CA ILE A 250 -9.53 -7.72 -5.84
C ILE A 250 -8.75 -6.56 -5.21
N ILE A 251 -8.16 -6.83 -4.07
CA ILE A 251 -7.37 -5.87 -3.30
C ILE A 251 -5.93 -6.37 -3.29
N LEU A 252 -5.05 -5.63 -3.94
CA LEU A 252 -3.62 -5.94 -3.98
C LEU A 252 -2.91 -5.15 -2.89
N VAL A 253 -2.21 -5.84 -1.98
CA VAL A 253 -1.39 -5.17 -0.98
C VAL A 253 -0.03 -4.84 -1.60
N ALA A 254 0.07 -3.60 -2.09
CA ALA A 254 1.28 -3.03 -2.64
C ALA A 254 2.18 -2.48 -1.52
N SER A 255 2.67 -1.27 -1.66
CA SER A 255 3.43 -0.51 -0.65
C SER A 255 3.61 0.92 -1.15
N MET A 256 3.77 1.88 -0.25
CA MET A 256 4.29 3.21 -0.60
C MET A 256 5.62 3.11 -1.36
N SER A 257 6.42 2.08 -1.07
CA SER A 257 7.70 1.79 -1.74
C SER A 257 7.58 1.54 -3.25
N GLY A 258 6.39 1.25 -3.75
CA GLY A 258 6.13 1.18 -5.19
C GLY A 258 5.96 2.55 -5.87
N SER A 259 5.86 3.62 -5.09
CA SER A 259 5.64 4.99 -5.59
C SER A 259 6.77 5.95 -5.24
N ILE A 260 7.56 5.64 -4.21
CA ILE A 260 8.68 6.47 -3.73
C ILE A 260 9.92 5.62 -3.49
N VAL A 261 11.06 6.28 -3.22
CA VAL A 261 12.29 5.63 -2.75
C VAL A 261 12.36 5.77 -1.24
N ASN A 262 12.57 4.66 -0.55
CA ASN A 262 12.69 4.63 0.91
C ASN A 262 14.08 5.13 1.34
N TYR A 263 14.12 6.03 2.30
CA TYR A 263 15.37 6.52 2.86
C TYR A 263 15.39 6.30 4.39
N PRO A 264 16.52 5.89 4.95
CA PRO A 264 17.82 5.56 4.33
C PRO A 264 17.96 4.11 3.84
N GLN A 265 16.87 3.44 3.60
CA GLN A 265 16.74 2.01 3.41
C GLN A 265 17.06 1.59 1.97
N GLU A 266 18.07 0.76 1.81
CA GLU A 266 18.47 0.20 0.52
C GLU A 266 17.56 -0.99 0.19
N GLN A 267 16.59 -0.82 -0.73
CA GLN A 267 15.61 -1.87 -1.08
C GLN A 267 15.07 -1.74 -2.51
N SER A 268 15.94 -1.42 -3.46
CA SER A 268 15.56 -1.18 -4.85
C SER A 268 14.76 -2.33 -5.47
N CYS A 269 15.08 -3.57 -5.13
CA CYS A 269 14.40 -4.76 -5.65
C CYS A 269 12.95 -4.87 -5.12
N TYR A 270 12.75 -4.59 -3.83
CA TYR A 270 11.42 -4.55 -3.23
C TYR A 270 10.56 -3.42 -3.84
N ASN A 271 11.15 -2.23 -3.99
CA ASN A 271 10.47 -1.09 -4.61
C ASN A 271 10.01 -1.44 -6.03
N ALA A 272 10.87 -2.06 -6.83
CA ALA A 272 10.53 -2.51 -8.18
C ALA A 272 9.37 -3.52 -8.18
N SER A 273 9.37 -4.50 -7.25
CA SER A 273 8.29 -5.48 -7.14
C SER A 273 6.95 -4.83 -6.82
N LYS A 274 6.94 -3.86 -5.89
CA LYS A 274 5.71 -3.19 -5.45
C LYS A 274 5.21 -2.15 -6.47
N ALA A 275 6.11 -1.49 -7.21
CA ALA A 275 5.76 -0.68 -8.38
C ALA A 275 5.09 -1.55 -9.46
N GLY A 276 5.62 -2.75 -9.71
CA GLY A 276 5.02 -3.74 -10.60
C GLY A 276 3.60 -4.12 -10.19
N VAL A 277 3.36 -4.38 -8.89
CA VAL A 277 2.02 -4.70 -8.36
C VAL A 277 1.04 -3.55 -8.58
N ILE A 278 1.45 -2.29 -8.35
CA ILE A 278 0.61 -1.12 -8.58
C ILE A 278 0.22 -1.02 -10.05
N GLN A 279 1.18 -1.15 -10.97
CA GLN A 279 0.89 -1.05 -12.40
C GLN A 279 0.09 -2.25 -12.89
N PHE A 280 0.35 -3.46 -12.39
CA PHE A 280 -0.45 -4.65 -12.65
C PHE A 280 -1.91 -4.44 -12.24
N GLY A 281 -2.15 -3.90 -11.04
CA GLY A 281 -3.50 -3.60 -10.55
C GLY A 281 -4.27 -2.65 -11.46
N LYS A 282 -3.63 -1.60 -11.98
CA LYS A 282 -4.23 -0.66 -12.94
C LYS A 282 -4.60 -1.34 -14.26
N SER A 283 -3.69 -2.16 -14.79
CA SER A 283 -3.93 -2.89 -16.05
C SER A 283 -5.09 -3.86 -15.90
N LEU A 284 -5.08 -4.65 -14.82
CA LEU A 284 -6.11 -5.64 -14.55
C LEU A 284 -7.49 -5.00 -14.33
N ALA A 285 -7.52 -3.83 -13.65
CA ALA A 285 -8.75 -3.06 -13.48
C ALA A 285 -9.40 -2.67 -14.81
N ALA A 286 -8.60 -2.20 -15.78
CA ALA A 286 -9.07 -1.84 -17.10
C ALA A 286 -9.58 -3.07 -17.89
N GLU A 287 -8.86 -4.19 -17.81
CA GLU A 287 -9.22 -5.42 -18.54
C GLU A 287 -10.48 -6.08 -17.98
N TRP A 288 -10.69 -6.03 -16.64
CA TRP A 288 -11.74 -6.80 -15.97
C TRP A 288 -12.97 -6.00 -15.56
N ALA A 289 -12.98 -4.70 -15.79
CA ALA A 289 -14.17 -3.86 -15.59
C ALA A 289 -15.39 -4.37 -16.33
N LYS A 290 -15.22 -4.92 -17.55
CA LYS A 290 -16.30 -5.54 -18.34
C LYS A 290 -16.96 -6.76 -17.68
N TYR A 291 -16.30 -7.37 -16.69
CA TYR A 291 -16.84 -8.47 -15.91
C TYR A 291 -17.38 -8.01 -14.54
N ASN A 292 -17.44 -6.71 -14.28
CA ASN A 292 -17.77 -6.12 -12.99
C ASN A 292 -16.80 -6.55 -11.86
N ILE A 293 -15.54 -6.82 -12.18
CA ILE A 293 -14.50 -7.10 -11.22
C ILE A 293 -13.68 -5.82 -11.05
N ARG A 294 -13.66 -5.29 -9.83
CA ARG A 294 -12.86 -4.13 -9.44
C ARG A 294 -11.50 -4.60 -8.93
N VAL A 295 -10.45 -3.87 -9.26
CA VAL A 295 -9.09 -4.13 -8.77
C VAL A 295 -8.49 -2.84 -8.24
N ASN A 296 -8.10 -2.83 -6.97
CA ASN A 296 -7.48 -1.67 -6.33
C ASN A 296 -6.29 -2.10 -5.49
N CYS A 297 -5.38 -1.16 -5.25
CA CYS A 297 -4.21 -1.38 -4.41
C CYS A 297 -4.34 -0.62 -3.08
N ILE A 298 -3.95 -1.27 -2.00
CA ILE A 298 -3.61 -0.63 -0.73
C ILE A 298 -2.08 -0.53 -0.68
N SER A 299 -1.56 0.68 -0.46
CA SER A 299 -0.14 0.96 -0.34
C SER A 299 0.19 1.40 1.09
N PRO A 300 0.51 0.45 1.99
CA PRO A 300 0.88 0.79 3.36
C PRO A 300 2.21 1.53 3.43
N GLY A 301 2.33 2.43 4.44
CA GLY A 301 3.58 2.96 4.91
C GLY A 301 4.34 1.99 5.81
N TYR A 302 5.17 2.51 6.71
CA TYR A 302 5.83 1.70 7.73
C TYR A 302 4.83 1.28 8.80
N MET A 303 4.60 -0.04 8.89
CA MET A 303 3.63 -0.65 9.81
C MET A 303 4.34 -1.33 10.98
N ASP A 304 3.76 -1.26 12.18
CA ASP A 304 4.28 -1.93 13.38
C ASP A 304 3.85 -3.40 13.41
N THR A 305 4.39 -4.18 12.49
CA THR A 305 4.17 -5.63 12.44
C THR A 305 5.20 -6.37 13.30
N ALA A 306 4.91 -7.63 13.63
CA ALA A 306 5.85 -8.50 14.34
C ALA A 306 7.21 -8.61 13.63
N LEU A 307 7.25 -8.54 12.30
CA LEU A 307 8.51 -8.52 11.52
C LEU A 307 9.36 -7.28 11.80
N ASN A 308 8.75 -6.17 12.17
CA ASN A 308 9.43 -4.91 12.47
C ASN A 308 9.72 -4.73 13.98
N ARG A 309 9.21 -5.63 14.85
CA ARG A 309 9.40 -5.57 16.31
C ARG A 309 10.69 -6.29 16.73
N VAL A 310 11.81 -6.00 16.04
CA VAL A 310 13.12 -6.56 16.37
C VAL A 310 14.08 -5.47 16.82
N PRO A 311 14.94 -5.71 17.85
CA PRO A 311 15.85 -4.69 18.39
C PRO A 311 16.76 -4.04 17.36
N ALA A 312 17.20 -4.80 16.35
CA ALA A 312 18.06 -4.31 15.28
C ALA A 312 17.44 -3.17 14.45
N LEU A 313 16.10 -3.04 14.42
CA LEU A 313 15.40 -2.01 13.67
C LEU A 313 15.01 -0.77 14.50
N GLU A 314 15.31 -0.73 15.79
CA GLU A 314 14.87 0.39 16.65
C GLU A 314 15.45 1.75 16.24
N ALA A 315 16.71 1.79 15.82
CA ALA A 315 17.31 3.00 15.28
C ALA A 315 16.62 3.45 13.98
N GLN A 316 16.34 2.51 13.10
CA GLN A 316 15.67 2.75 11.82
C GLN A 316 14.21 3.18 12.02
N LYS A 317 13.48 2.60 12.97
CA LYS A 317 12.13 3.01 13.34
C LYS A 317 12.06 4.46 13.82
N LYS A 318 13.09 4.96 14.53
CA LYS A 318 13.16 6.38 14.91
C LYS A 318 13.19 7.27 13.67
N ILE A 319 13.98 6.91 12.65
CA ILE A 319 14.05 7.64 11.39
C ILE A 319 12.69 7.57 10.67
N TRP A 320 12.09 6.40 10.57
CA TRP A 320 10.77 6.25 9.92
C TRP A 320 9.71 7.13 10.58
N ARG A 321 9.65 7.15 11.92
CA ARG A 321 8.73 8.02 12.66
C ARG A 321 9.00 9.50 12.42
N SER A 322 10.28 9.92 12.36
CA SER A 322 10.62 11.33 12.12
C SER A 322 10.28 11.81 10.72
N LEU A 323 10.28 10.90 9.73
CA LEU A 323 9.90 11.18 8.35
C LEU A 323 8.38 11.01 8.11
N THR A 324 7.64 10.48 9.07
CA THR A 324 6.19 10.32 8.96
C THR A 324 5.49 11.50 9.62
N PRO A 325 4.67 12.30 8.92
CA PRO A 325 3.95 13.45 9.51
C PRO A 325 3.14 13.11 10.76
N GLN A 326 2.48 11.94 10.81
CA GLN A 326 1.80 11.47 12.02
C GLN A 326 2.74 11.01 13.14
N ALA A 327 4.06 11.06 12.97
CA ALA A 327 5.10 10.74 13.96
C ALA A 327 4.97 9.35 14.61
N ARG A 328 4.31 8.40 13.96
CA ARG A 328 4.14 7.02 14.40
C ARG A 328 4.30 6.03 13.24
N LEU A 329 4.49 4.76 13.55
CA LEU A 329 4.25 3.68 12.60
C LEU A 329 2.75 3.41 12.54
N GLY A 330 2.28 2.90 11.40
CA GLY A 330 0.90 2.43 11.28
C GLY A 330 0.69 1.19 12.14
N ALA A 331 -0.41 1.12 12.87
CA ALA A 331 -0.87 -0.12 13.48
C ALA A 331 -1.41 -1.05 12.39
N VAL A 332 -1.36 -2.36 12.62
CA VAL A 332 -1.87 -3.33 11.64
C VAL A 332 -3.34 -3.09 11.28
N ASP A 333 -4.12 -2.56 12.22
CA ASP A 333 -5.54 -2.24 12.07
C ASP A 333 -5.82 -0.96 11.30
N ASP A 334 -4.85 -0.08 11.12
CA ASP A 334 -5.02 1.14 10.33
C ASP A 334 -5.42 0.84 8.86
N LEU A 335 -5.18 -0.39 8.37
CA LEU A 335 -5.57 -0.81 7.02
C LEU A 335 -7.00 -1.35 6.95
N ASN A 336 -7.59 -1.77 8.08
CA ASN A 336 -8.84 -2.52 8.14
C ASN A 336 -10.01 -1.76 7.50
N GLY A 337 -10.18 -0.49 7.85
CA GLY A 337 -11.26 0.33 7.32
C GLY A 337 -11.22 0.48 5.81
N LEU A 338 -10.03 0.73 5.22
CA LEU A 338 -9.88 0.80 3.77
C LEU A 338 -10.10 -0.57 3.12
N CYS A 339 -9.60 -1.64 3.72
CA CYS A 339 -9.79 -2.99 3.21
C CYS A 339 -11.27 -3.35 3.11
N VAL A 340 -12.04 -3.15 4.19
CA VAL A 340 -13.49 -3.37 4.20
C VAL A 340 -14.20 -2.48 3.20
N PHE A 341 -13.85 -1.19 3.10
CA PHE A 341 -14.40 -0.29 2.09
C PHE A 341 -14.16 -0.80 0.66
N LEU A 342 -12.93 -1.20 0.32
CA LEU A 342 -12.62 -1.72 -1.02
C LEU A 342 -13.29 -3.07 -1.30
N ALA A 343 -13.48 -3.91 -0.29
CA ALA A 343 -14.18 -5.19 -0.39
C ALA A 343 -15.70 -5.01 -0.52
N SER A 344 -16.24 -3.90 -0.06
CA SER A 344 -17.67 -3.61 0.04
C SER A 344 -18.24 -3.00 -1.25
N ASP A 345 -19.57 -2.88 -1.30
CA ASP A 345 -20.28 -2.24 -2.41
C ASP A 345 -20.21 -0.70 -2.36
N ALA A 346 -19.74 -0.13 -1.25
CA ALA A 346 -19.53 1.32 -1.11
C ALA A 346 -18.44 1.84 -2.07
N SER A 347 -17.49 0.98 -2.46
CA SER A 347 -16.45 1.31 -3.44
C SER A 347 -16.81 0.90 -4.88
N GLY A 348 -18.10 0.74 -5.19
CA GLY A 348 -18.59 0.19 -6.45
C GLY A 348 -18.12 0.91 -7.72
N PHE A 349 -17.80 2.20 -7.65
CA PHE A 349 -17.26 2.98 -8.77
C PHE A 349 -15.74 3.19 -8.71
N MET A 350 -15.03 2.46 -7.81
CA MET A 350 -13.59 2.59 -7.60
C MET A 350 -12.86 1.36 -8.13
N THR A 351 -12.09 1.53 -9.21
CA THR A 351 -11.22 0.51 -9.78
C THR A 351 -9.95 1.14 -10.34
N GLY A 352 -8.82 0.46 -10.25
CA GLY A 352 -7.50 0.94 -10.69
C GLY A 352 -6.85 1.94 -9.75
N ALA A 353 -7.42 2.19 -8.58
CA ALA A 353 -6.85 3.11 -7.61
C ALA A 353 -5.67 2.48 -6.85
N ASN A 354 -4.70 3.31 -6.52
CA ASN A 354 -3.65 3.01 -5.56
C ASN A 354 -3.79 3.95 -4.37
N VAL A 355 -4.21 3.42 -3.22
CA VAL A 355 -4.50 4.23 -2.03
C VAL A 355 -3.38 4.04 -1.00
N ALA A 356 -2.66 5.12 -0.72
CA ALA A 356 -1.65 5.13 0.34
C ALA A 356 -2.31 5.26 1.72
N ILE A 357 -1.85 4.43 2.66
CA ILE A 357 -2.09 4.57 4.10
C ILE A 357 -0.73 4.54 4.79
N ASP A 358 -0.14 5.69 4.95
CA ASP A 358 1.29 5.85 5.29
C ASP A 358 1.57 6.93 6.34
N GLY A 359 0.53 7.46 6.96
CA GLY A 359 0.67 8.55 7.94
C GLY A 359 1.19 9.85 7.34
N GLY A 360 1.11 10.00 6.01
CA GLY A 360 1.59 11.16 5.26
C GLY A 360 3.07 11.06 4.82
N TYR A 361 3.69 9.89 4.92
CA TYR A 361 5.10 9.72 4.55
C TYR A 361 5.40 10.15 3.11
N THR A 362 4.50 9.89 2.18
CA THR A 362 4.72 10.16 0.74
C THR A 362 4.34 11.56 0.29
N VAL A 363 3.92 12.46 1.19
CA VAL A 363 3.53 13.84 0.84
C VAL A 363 4.60 14.88 1.18
N LEU A 364 5.75 14.44 1.71
CA LEU A 364 6.91 15.29 2.03
C LEU A 364 8.00 15.15 0.98
#